data_58200b10b981f11cb1eb2523ee657b82
#
_entry.id   58200b10b981f11cb1eb2523ee657b82
#
_cell.length_a   1.000
_cell.length_b   1.000
_cell.length_c   1.000
_cell.angle_alpha   90.00
_cell.angle_beta   90.00
_cell.angle_gamma   90.00
#
_symmetry.space_group_name_H-M   'P 1'
#
loop_
_entity.id
_entity.type
_entity.pdbx_description
1 polymer ?
#
loop_
_entity_poly.entity_id
_entity_poly.type
_entity_poly.pdbx_seq_one_letter_code
_entity_poly.pdbx_strand_id
1 'polypeptide(L)'
;RDLVRSRGLGDVYKRQAGEGSNGVPPMDRVFGENDLYIGQSITNEYIRTKFLAERAVLEAVSGGLDAKIIRVGNLMSRNSDGEFQINFITNGFLRSLRGYKAIGKFPMGGMHEVAELSPIDSTALAVLKLVQTDRRFTVFHACNSHHIYMADLIYAMRNYGFKLDIVKDEEFEEAVKEFAKNGNDSDAVSGLIAYTSHNENEIYTMEYSNRFTAQVLYRLDYKWPVTDDRYLESAIEALDRLAFFD
;
A
#
# COMPACT_ATOMS: atom_id res chain seq x y z
N ARG A 1 -16.22 -17.64 5.30
CA ARG A 1 -16.39 -16.16 5.24
C ARG A 1 -15.02 -15.59 4.89
N ASP A 2 -14.80 -15.41 3.61
CA ASP A 2 -13.56 -14.81 3.12
C ASP A 2 -13.60 -13.32 3.43
N LEU A 3 -12.84 -12.93 4.45
CA LEU A 3 -12.49 -11.53 4.66
C LEU A 3 -11.71 -11.09 3.43
N VAL A 4 -12.30 -10.23 2.63
CA VAL A 4 -11.71 -9.71 1.42
C VAL A 4 -10.45 -8.92 1.79
N ARG A 5 -9.29 -9.47 1.46
CA ARG A 5 -7.98 -8.88 1.72
C ARG A 5 -7.83 -7.63 0.86
N SER A 6 -7.83 -6.46 1.48
CA SER A 6 -7.49 -5.23 0.78
C SER A 6 -5.98 -5.10 0.70
N ARG A 7 -5.43 -5.01 -0.51
CA ARG A 7 -4.12 -4.37 -0.72
C ARG A 7 -4.30 -2.88 -0.48
N GLY A 8 -3.29 -2.22 0.05
CA GLY A 8 -3.37 -0.80 0.36
C GLY A 8 -3.78 0.03 -0.86
N LEU A 9 -4.52 1.10 -0.62
CA LEU A 9 -5.06 2.00 -1.64
C LEU A 9 -3.98 2.52 -2.59
N GLY A 10 -2.83 2.92 -2.04
CA GLY A 10 -1.73 3.46 -2.83
C GLY A 10 -1.21 2.47 -3.88
N ASP A 11 -1.10 1.19 -3.54
CA ASP A 11 -0.62 0.14 -4.44
C ASP A 11 -1.64 -0.20 -5.54
N VAL A 12 -2.93 -0.17 -5.19
CA VAL A 12 -4.02 -0.43 -6.14
C VAL A 12 -4.15 0.70 -7.17
N TYR A 13 -4.08 1.95 -6.73
CA TYR A 13 -4.31 3.10 -7.60
C TYR A 13 -3.05 3.53 -8.37
N LYS A 14 -1.85 3.36 -7.84
CA LYS A 14 -0.61 3.57 -8.60
C LYS A 14 -0.56 2.69 -9.86
N ARG A 15 -1.01 1.43 -9.78
CA ARG A 15 -1.08 0.52 -10.93
C ARG A 15 -2.18 0.87 -11.94
N GLN A 16 -3.15 1.67 -11.55
CA GLN A 16 -4.27 2.05 -12.42
C GLN A 16 -3.98 3.26 -13.31
N ALA A 17 -2.95 4.03 -12.99
CA ALA A 17 -2.62 5.25 -13.73
C ALA A 17 -2.01 5.00 -15.13
N GLY A 18 -1.46 3.79 -15.37
CA GLY A 18 -0.65 3.49 -16.54
C GLY A 18 -1.40 3.24 -17.86
N GLU A 19 -2.69 2.89 -17.83
CA GLU A 19 -3.45 2.64 -19.05
C GLU A 19 -4.38 3.82 -19.38
N GLY A 20 -3.79 4.87 -19.94
CA GLY A 20 -4.54 6.03 -20.43
C GLY A 20 -5.43 5.63 -21.62
N SER A 21 -6.73 5.80 -21.45
CA SER A 21 -7.66 5.78 -22.55
C SER A 21 -7.42 6.98 -23.46
N ASN A 22 -7.17 6.72 -24.75
CA ASN A 22 -7.32 7.68 -25.85
C ASN A 22 -6.39 8.91 -25.93
N GLY A 23 -5.09 8.75 -25.68
CA GLY A 23 -4.10 9.74 -26.15
C GLY A 23 -4.16 11.12 -25.48
N VAL A 24 -4.91 11.28 -24.41
CA VAL A 24 -4.88 12.47 -23.58
C VAL A 24 -3.82 12.29 -22.50
N PRO A 25 -2.79 13.17 -22.43
CA PRO A 25 -1.83 13.10 -21.34
C PRO A 25 -2.61 13.16 -20.01
N PRO A 26 -2.39 12.23 -19.08
CA PRO A 26 -2.99 12.35 -17.77
C PRO A 26 -2.44 13.61 -17.13
N MET A 27 -3.33 14.46 -16.69
CA MET A 27 -3.00 15.51 -15.75
C MET A 27 -2.66 14.83 -14.41
N ASP A 28 -1.77 15.43 -13.63
CA ASP A 28 -1.56 15.06 -12.23
C ASP A 28 -2.92 15.01 -11.52
N ARG A 29 -3.45 13.80 -11.38
CA ARG A 29 -4.79 13.61 -10.81
C ARG A 29 -4.65 13.08 -9.41
N VAL A 30 -5.30 13.77 -8.48
CA VAL A 30 -5.43 13.34 -7.10
C VAL A 30 -6.76 12.60 -6.95
N PHE A 31 -6.71 11.33 -6.57
CA PHE A 31 -7.88 10.52 -6.28
C PHE A 31 -8.39 10.84 -4.87
N GLY A 32 -9.54 11.43 -4.76
CA GLY A 32 -10.16 11.82 -3.50
C GLY A 32 -11.26 10.87 -3.04
N GLU A 33 -11.80 11.14 -1.84
CA GLU A 33 -12.86 10.31 -1.26
C GLU A 33 -14.15 10.31 -2.10
N ASN A 34 -14.41 11.39 -2.83
CA ASN A 34 -15.60 11.50 -3.68
C ASN A 34 -15.42 10.87 -5.07
N ASP A 35 -14.24 10.39 -5.38
CA ASP A 35 -13.95 9.80 -6.68
C ASP A 35 -14.19 8.29 -6.65
N LEU A 36 -14.89 7.79 -7.65
CA LEU A 36 -15.00 6.35 -7.94
C LEU A 36 -14.21 6.01 -9.21
N TYR A 37 -14.31 6.86 -10.23
CA TYR A 37 -13.63 6.69 -11.49
C TYR A 37 -13.12 8.03 -12.03
N ILE A 38 -11.82 8.14 -12.26
CA ILE A 38 -11.16 9.32 -12.83
C ILE A 38 -10.35 8.98 -14.10
N GLY A 39 -10.63 7.81 -14.70
CA GLY A 39 -9.93 7.31 -15.88
C GLY A 39 -8.85 6.27 -15.59
N GLN A 40 -8.82 5.73 -14.37
CA GLN A 40 -7.90 4.65 -14.00
C GLN A 40 -8.23 3.35 -14.75
N SER A 41 -7.20 2.52 -14.99
CA SER A 41 -7.38 1.18 -15.56
C SER A 41 -8.09 0.26 -14.57
N ILE A 42 -9.09 -0.45 -15.05
CA ILE A 42 -9.85 -1.48 -14.31
C ILE A 42 -9.75 -2.86 -14.98
N THR A 43 -8.69 -3.10 -15.75
CA THR A 43 -8.44 -4.36 -16.46
C THR A 43 -8.02 -5.48 -15.53
N ASN A 44 -7.33 -5.16 -14.43
CA ASN A 44 -6.98 -6.13 -13.41
C ASN A 44 -8.23 -6.61 -12.66
N GLU A 45 -8.45 -7.93 -12.60
CA GLU A 45 -9.65 -8.53 -11.99
C GLU A 45 -9.84 -8.15 -10.52
N TYR A 46 -8.77 -8.05 -9.75
CA TYR A 46 -8.87 -7.63 -8.35
C TYR A 46 -9.39 -6.18 -8.25
N ILE A 47 -8.82 -5.29 -9.05
CA ILE A 47 -9.21 -3.88 -9.10
C ILE A 47 -10.65 -3.75 -9.58
N ARG A 48 -11.00 -4.47 -10.65
CA ARG A 48 -12.35 -4.49 -11.22
C ARG A 48 -13.39 -4.94 -10.21
N THR A 49 -13.11 -6.02 -9.47
CA THR A 49 -14.05 -6.51 -8.46
C THR A 49 -14.24 -5.53 -7.30
N LYS A 50 -13.18 -4.82 -6.87
CA LYS A 50 -13.30 -3.77 -5.86
C LYS A 50 -14.11 -2.58 -6.37
N PHE A 51 -13.84 -2.12 -7.58
CA PHE A 51 -14.61 -1.07 -8.24
C PHE A 51 -16.09 -1.41 -8.34
N LEU A 52 -16.43 -2.63 -8.78
CA LEU A 52 -17.82 -3.09 -8.89
C LEU A 52 -18.51 -3.19 -7.52
N ALA A 53 -17.80 -3.63 -6.50
CA ALA A 53 -18.32 -3.70 -5.13
C ALA A 53 -18.62 -2.29 -4.58
N GLU A 54 -17.72 -1.33 -4.76
CA GLU A 54 -17.96 0.05 -4.33
C GLU A 54 -19.15 0.67 -5.08
N ARG A 55 -19.22 0.45 -6.40
CA ARG A 55 -20.37 0.92 -7.20
C ARG A 55 -21.68 0.35 -6.68
N ALA A 56 -21.75 -0.94 -6.41
CA ALA A 56 -22.95 -1.59 -5.88
C ALA A 56 -23.38 -1.01 -4.52
N VAL A 57 -22.40 -0.73 -3.64
CA VAL A 57 -22.68 -0.07 -2.35
C VAL A 57 -23.22 1.35 -2.56
N LEU A 58 -22.60 2.15 -3.45
CA LEU A 58 -23.05 3.52 -3.72
C LEU A 58 -24.47 3.54 -4.34
N GLU A 59 -24.77 2.60 -5.23
CA GLU A 59 -26.14 2.43 -5.78
C GLU A 59 -27.15 2.12 -4.66
N ALA A 60 -26.80 1.22 -3.74
CA ALA A 60 -27.66 0.90 -2.60
C ALA A 60 -27.81 2.08 -1.62
N VAL A 61 -26.77 2.86 -1.39
CA VAL A 61 -26.82 4.09 -0.58
C VAL A 61 -27.75 5.12 -1.22
N SER A 62 -27.70 5.28 -2.54
CA SER A 62 -28.62 6.17 -3.26
C SER A 62 -30.08 5.72 -3.14
N GLY A 63 -30.33 4.43 -2.94
CA GLY A 63 -31.63 3.83 -2.63
C GLY A 63 -32.04 3.90 -1.16
N GLY A 64 -31.21 4.53 -0.30
CA GLY A 64 -31.51 4.76 1.13
C GLY A 64 -30.81 3.83 2.12
N LEU A 65 -29.93 2.92 1.67
CA LEU A 65 -29.12 2.09 2.57
C LEU A 65 -28.16 2.98 3.38
N ASP A 66 -28.11 2.77 4.69
CA ASP A 66 -27.05 3.37 5.53
C ASP A 66 -25.81 2.45 5.51
N ALA A 67 -24.88 2.79 4.63
CA ALA A 67 -23.62 2.06 4.47
C ALA A 67 -22.45 3.02 4.26
N LYS A 68 -21.24 2.52 4.53
CA LYS A 68 -19.99 3.24 4.34
C LYS A 68 -18.97 2.42 3.58
N ILE A 69 -18.21 3.09 2.75
CA ILE A 69 -17.04 2.56 2.07
C ILE A 69 -15.81 3.14 2.77
N ILE A 70 -15.00 2.28 3.35
CA ILE A 70 -13.76 2.69 4.00
C ILE A 70 -12.61 2.04 3.27
N ARG A 71 -11.90 2.84 2.48
CA ARG A 71 -10.70 2.46 1.75
C ARG A 71 -9.53 2.59 2.72
N VAL A 72 -8.89 1.48 3.04
CA VAL A 72 -7.76 1.44 3.97
C VAL A 72 -6.42 1.49 3.24
N GLY A 73 -5.40 2.01 3.93
CA GLY A 73 -4.03 2.05 3.41
C GLY A 73 -3.31 0.70 3.45
N ASN A 74 -1.98 0.73 3.29
CA ASN A 74 -1.13 -0.45 3.43
C ASN A 74 -1.06 -0.87 4.90
N LEU A 75 -1.78 -1.95 5.25
CA LEU A 75 -1.82 -2.45 6.61
C LEU A 75 -0.47 -3.06 7.02
N MET A 76 0.09 -2.52 8.07
CA MET A 76 1.38 -2.91 8.65
C MET A 76 1.23 -3.40 10.09
N SER A 77 2.35 -3.64 10.76
CA SER A 77 2.38 -4.01 12.18
C SER A 77 1.57 -3.07 13.06
N ARG A 78 1.18 -3.54 14.22
CA ARG A 78 0.54 -2.70 15.24
C ARG A 78 1.50 -1.63 15.72
N ASN A 79 1.02 -0.41 15.88
CA ASN A 79 1.81 0.68 16.46
C ASN A 79 2.13 0.45 17.94
N SER A 80 1.27 -0.29 18.62
CA SER A 80 1.38 -0.52 20.08
C SER A 80 2.52 -1.44 20.48
N ASP A 81 2.85 -2.45 19.67
CA ASP A 81 3.79 -3.52 20.05
C ASP A 81 4.56 -4.14 18.85
N GLY A 82 4.37 -3.62 17.63
CA GLY A 82 5.05 -4.11 16.43
C GLY A 82 4.53 -5.43 15.88
N GLU A 83 3.55 -6.08 16.50
CA GLU A 83 3.06 -7.39 16.06
C GLU A 83 2.26 -7.30 14.75
N PHE A 84 2.39 -8.34 13.92
CA PHE A 84 1.67 -8.44 12.65
C PHE A 84 0.41 -9.28 12.76
N GLN A 85 -0.51 -9.08 11.82
CA GLN A 85 -1.69 -9.93 11.65
C GLN A 85 -1.28 -11.34 11.17
N ILE A 86 -2.08 -12.36 11.49
CA ILE A 86 -1.78 -13.78 11.19
C ILE A 86 -1.46 -14.05 9.72
N ASN A 87 -2.05 -13.31 8.79
CA ASN A 87 -1.90 -13.51 7.35
C ASN A 87 -0.90 -12.56 6.67
N PHE A 88 0.03 -11.98 7.42
CA PHE A 88 1.06 -11.05 6.91
C PHE A 88 1.90 -11.64 5.76
N ILE A 89 2.15 -12.95 5.77
CA ILE A 89 2.93 -13.67 4.74
C ILE A 89 2.41 -13.42 3.32
N THR A 90 1.10 -13.18 3.17
CA THR A 90 0.50 -12.96 1.84
C THR A 90 0.44 -11.48 1.44
N ASN A 91 0.97 -10.58 2.26
CA ASN A 91 1.03 -9.16 1.95
C ASN A 91 2.07 -8.90 0.85
N GLY A 92 1.64 -8.32 -0.29
CA GLY A 92 2.52 -8.09 -1.45
C GLY A 92 3.65 -7.11 -1.16
N PHE A 93 3.40 -6.07 -0.35
CA PHE A 93 4.44 -5.11 0.05
C PHE A 93 5.50 -5.79 0.92
N LEU A 94 5.10 -6.57 1.91
CA LEU A 94 6.06 -7.31 2.74
C LEU A 94 6.86 -8.33 1.93
N ARG A 95 6.23 -9.00 0.96
CA ARG A 95 6.94 -9.91 0.05
C ARG A 95 8.01 -9.21 -0.78
N SER A 96 7.78 -7.95 -1.20
CA SER A 96 8.83 -7.20 -1.88
C SER A 96 10.03 -6.92 -0.96
N LEU A 97 9.80 -6.62 0.33
CA LEU A 97 10.89 -6.47 1.31
C LEU A 97 11.70 -7.76 1.48
N ARG A 98 11.01 -8.90 1.55
CA ARG A 98 11.67 -10.22 1.55
C ARG A 98 12.52 -10.42 0.30
N GLY A 99 12.00 -10.04 -0.86
CA GLY A 99 12.72 -10.11 -2.12
C GLY A 99 13.97 -9.23 -2.15
N TYR A 100 13.89 -7.98 -1.69
CA TYR A 100 15.06 -7.11 -1.58
C TYR A 100 16.14 -7.70 -0.67
N LYS A 101 15.74 -8.24 0.51
CA LYS A 101 16.67 -8.91 1.43
C LYS A 101 17.31 -10.15 0.79
N ALA A 102 16.53 -10.97 0.10
CA ALA A 102 17.02 -12.19 -0.53
C ALA A 102 18.01 -11.92 -1.68
N ILE A 103 17.78 -10.88 -2.49
CA ILE A 103 18.70 -10.44 -3.54
C ILE A 103 19.89 -9.66 -2.95
N GLY A 104 19.71 -9.03 -1.80
CA GLY A 104 20.70 -8.17 -1.16
C GLY A 104 20.88 -6.82 -1.86
N LYS A 105 19.93 -6.39 -2.68
CA LYS A 105 20.01 -5.15 -3.46
C LYS A 105 18.68 -4.39 -3.45
N PHE A 106 18.77 -3.05 -3.59
CA PHE A 106 17.65 -2.16 -3.77
C PHE A 106 17.93 -1.13 -4.88
N PRO A 107 16.98 -0.83 -5.79
CA PRO A 107 17.18 0.10 -6.90
C PRO A 107 17.25 1.55 -6.39
N MET A 108 18.21 2.33 -6.93
CA MET A 108 18.40 3.73 -6.53
C MET A 108 17.18 4.60 -6.85
N GLY A 109 16.51 4.37 -7.97
CA GLY A 109 15.29 5.09 -8.35
C GLY A 109 14.17 4.93 -7.35
N GLY A 110 14.05 3.76 -6.70
CA GLY A 110 13.04 3.47 -5.69
C GLY A 110 13.23 4.21 -4.35
N MET A 111 14.41 4.78 -4.08
CA MET A 111 14.70 5.43 -2.79
C MET A 111 13.79 6.62 -2.47
N HIS A 112 13.31 7.32 -3.49
CA HIS A 112 12.43 8.49 -3.35
C HIS A 112 10.94 8.15 -3.44
N GLU A 113 10.59 6.88 -3.60
CA GLU A 113 9.20 6.47 -3.59
C GLU A 113 8.58 6.64 -2.22
N VAL A 114 7.37 7.20 -2.19
CA VAL A 114 6.60 7.36 -0.96
C VAL A 114 5.95 6.03 -0.59
N ALA A 115 6.21 5.57 0.62
CA ALA A 115 5.53 4.42 1.22
C ALA A 115 4.49 4.90 2.25
N GLU A 116 3.25 4.51 2.03
CA GLU A 116 2.19 4.71 3.00
C GLU A 116 2.11 3.46 3.88
N LEU A 117 2.29 3.63 5.18
CA LEU A 117 2.23 2.55 6.18
C LEU A 117 1.15 2.86 7.20
N SER A 118 0.08 2.07 7.19
CA SER A 118 -1.04 2.20 8.11
C SER A 118 -0.96 1.11 9.19
N PRO A 119 -0.57 1.45 10.45
CA PRO A 119 -0.58 0.49 11.54
C PRO A 119 -1.99 -0.09 11.74
N ILE A 120 -2.09 -1.43 11.82
CA ILE A 120 -3.38 -2.11 11.75
C ILE A 120 -4.30 -1.80 12.93
N ASP A 121 -3.76 -1.67 14.14
CA ASP A 121 -4.51 -1.29 15.33
C ASP A 121 -5.05 0.14 15.24
N SER A 122 -4.24 1.05 14.74
CA SER A 122 -4.62 2.44 14.51
C SER A 122 -5.67 2.55 13.40
N THR A 123 -5.51 1.77 12.33
CA THR A 123 -6.49 1.70 11.25
C THR A 123 -7.83 1.15 11.76
N ALA A 124 -7.81 0.10 12.58
CA ALA A 124 -9.02 -0.45 13.17
C ALA A 124 -9.76 0.59 14.02
N LEU A 125 -9.05 1.36 14.83
CA LEU A 125 -9.63 2.44 15.63
C LEU A 125 -10.20 3.55 14.73
N ALA A 126 -9.50 3.95 13.68
CA ALA A 126 -10.01 4.91 12.70
C ALA A 126 -11.32 4.43 12.06
N VAL A 127 -11.37 3.16 11.62
CA VAL A 127 -12.58 2.53 11.05
C VAL A 127 -13.74 2.58 12.06
N LEU A 128 -13.50 2.19 13.32
CA LEU A 128 -14.54 2.22 14.36
C LEU A 128 -15.10 3.63 14.59
N LYS A 129 -14.28 4.67 14.51
CA LYS A 129 -14.75 6.06 14.59
C LYS A 129 -15.53 6.49 13.36
N LEU A 130 -15.05 6.14 12.17
CA LEU A 130 -15.66 6.52 10.90
C LEU A 130 -17.04 5.89 10.68
N VAL A 131 -17.24 4.63 11.08
CA VAL A 131 -18.55 3.97 10.94
C VAL A 131 -19.65 4.61 11.79
N GLN A 132 -19.28 5.36 12.83
CA GLN A 132 -20.22 6.08 13.71
C GLN A 132 -20.58 7.49 13.20
N THR A 133 -19.99 7.93 12.10
CA THR A 133 -20.30 9.24 11.51
C THR A 133 -21.69 9.28 10.89
N ASP A 134 -22.22 10.49 10.70
CA ASP A 134 -23.53 10.70 10.06
C ASP A 134 -23.61 9.96 8.71
N ARG A 135 -24.79 9.42 8.39
CA ARG A 135 -25.04 8.61 7.18
C ARG A 135 -24.76 9.35 5.87
N ARG A 136 -24.78 10.69 5.87
CA ARG A 136 -24.44 11.49 4.68
C ARG A 136 -22.98 11.37 4.26
N PHE A 137 -22.11 10.91 5.14
CA PHE A 137 -20.70 10.65 4.84
C PHE A 137 -20.54 9.17 4.48
N THR A 138 -20.33 8.90 3.21
CA THR A 138 -20.36 7.53 2.68
C THR A 138 -18.98 6.95 2.44
N VAL A 139 -18.02 7.75 1.93
CA VAL A 139 -16.71 7.24 1.51
C VAL A 139 -15.60 7.89 2.32
N PHE A 140 -14.64 7.07 2.76
CA PHE A 140 -13.49 7.52 3.53
C PHE A 140 -12.21 6.85 3.04
N HIS A 141 -11.08 7.56 3.12
CA HIS A 141 -9.73 7.04 2.91
C HIS A 141 -9.01 6.91 4.26
N ALA A 142 -9.22 5.78 4.96
CA ALA A 142 -8.60 5.51 6.26
C ALA A 142 -7.16 5.00 6.09
N CYS A 143 -6.27 5.89 5.66
CA CYS A 143 -4.85 5.65 5.50
C CYS A 143 -4.05 6.66 6.34
N ASN A 144 -2.86 6.24 6.77
CA ASN A 144 -2.00 7.08 7.58
C ASN A 144 -1.60 8.35 6.81
N SER A 145 -1.71 9.49 7.48
CA SER A 145 -1.30 10.79 6.92
C SER A 145 0.22 11.04 7.03
N HIS A 146 0.93 10.21 7.79
CA HIS A 146 2.39 10.28 7.93
C HIS A 146 3.02 9.31 6.95
N HIS A 147 3.49 9.83 5.83
CA HIS A 147 4.19 9.04 4.83
C HIS A 147 5.68 8.99 5.14
N ILE A 148 6.33 7.91 4.72
CA ILE A 148 7.78 7.75 4.72
C ILE A 148 8.27 7.56 3.29
N TYR A 149 9.58 7.67 3.09
CA TYR A 149 10.21 7.24 1.85
C TYR A 149 10.66 5.78 1.95
N MET A 150 10.73 5.08 0.83
CA MET A 150 11.34 3.74 0.80
C MET A 150 12.78 3.76 1.33
N ALA A 151 13.49 4.88 1.15
CA ALA A 151 14.79 5.10 1.75
C ALA A 151 14.82 4.85 3.26
N ASP A 152 13.83 5.37 3.99
CA ASP A 152 13.77 5.24 5.46
C ASP A 152 13.65 3.77 5.86
N LEU A 153 12.79 3.02 5.16
CA LEU A 153 12.61 1.58 5.40
C LEU A 153 13.86 0.76 5.04
N ILE A 154 14.50 1.06 3.92
CA ILE A 154 15.74 0.38 3.49
C ILE A 154 16.88 0.66 4.47
N TYR A 155 17.02 1.90 4.96
CA TYR A 155 18.00 2.23 5.99
C TYR A 155 17.69 1.54 7.32
N ALA A 156 16.42 1.44 7.73
CA ALA A 156 16.02 0.69 8.91
C ALA A 156 16.39 -0.80 8.79
N MET A 157 16.16 -1.43 7.63
CA MET A 157 16.57 -2.81 7.35
C MET A 157 18.09 -2.98 7.42
N ARG A 158 18.87 -2.04 6.89
CA ARG A 158 20.35 -2.05 6.96
C ARG A 158 20.85 -1.87 8.38
N ASN A 159 20.25 -0.97 9.14
CA ASN A 159 20.61 -0.71 10.55
C ASN A 159 20.29 -1.94 11.42
N TYR A 160 19.22 -2.67 11.11
CA TYR A 160 18.90 -3.95 11.75
C TYR A 160 19.95 -5.04 11.48
N GLY A 161 20.73 -4.92 10.41
CA GLY A 161 21.83 -5.83 10.08
C GLY A 161 21.69 -6.57 8.74
N PHE A 162 20.65 -6.30 7.96
CA PHE A 162 20.51 -6.88 6.63
C PHE A 162 21.48 -6.22 5.64
N LYS A 163 22.11 -7.07 4.82
CA LYS A 163 23.00 -6.60 3.74
C LYS A 163 22.14 -6.23 2.54
N LEU A 164 22.06 -4.93 2.28
CA LEU A 164 21.30 -4.35 1.17
C LEU A 164 22.17 -3.29 0.50
N ASP A 165 22.59 -3.55 -0.72
CA ASP A 165 23.34 -2.57 -1.53
C ASP A 165 22.35 -1.73 -2.36
N ILE A 166 22.53 -0.41 -2.33
CA ILE A 166 21.77 0.50 -3.19
C ILE A 166 22.52 0.56 -4.52
N VAL A 167 21.87 0.06 -5.57
CA VAL A 167 22.47 -0.10 -6.89
C VAL A 167 21.69 0.66 -7.96
N LYS A 168 22.26 0.81 -9.16
CA LYS A 168 21.54 1.36 -10.30
C LYS A 168 20.37 0.46 -10.68
N ASP A 169 19.34 1.04 -11.26
CA ASP A 169 18.09 0.34 -11.60
C ASP A 169 18.35 -0.81 -12.58
N GLU A 170 19.24 -0.61 -13.58
CA GLU A 170 19.61 -1.66 -14.54
C GLU A 170 20.31 -2.84 -13.86
N GLU A 171 21.22 -2.55 -12.90
CA GLU A 171 21.92 -3.59 -12.13
C GLU A 171 20.95 -4.38 -11.25
N PHE A 172 19.95 -3.70 -10.68
CA PHE A 172 18.91 -4.34 -9.91
C PHE A 172 18.04 -5.28 -10.77
N GLU A 173 17.62 -4.83 -11.95
CA GLU A 173 16.85 -5.65 -12.88
C GLU A 173 17.60 -6.92 -13.32
N GLU A 174 18.91 -6.79 -13.58
CA GLU A 174 19.74 -7.95 -13.91
C GLU A 174 19.80 -8.95 -12.74
N ALA A 175 19.96 -8.44 -11.52
CA ALA A 175 19.99 -9.27 -10.32
C ALA A 175 18.64 -10.00 -10.08
N VAL A 176 17.52 -9.34 -10.32
CA VAL A 176 16.18 -9.97 -10.26
C VAL A 176 16.05 -11.10 -11.29
N LYS A 177 16.47 -10.85 -12.54
CA LYS A 177 16.43 -11.85 -13.63
C LYS A 177 17.32 -13.06 -13.32
N GLU A 178 18.49 -12.84 -12.76
CA GLU A 178 19.41 -13.90 -12.34
C GLU A 178 18.85 -14.70 -11.17
N PHE A 179 18.32 -14.02 -10.16
CA PHE A 179 17.71 -14.65 -8.99
C PHE A 179 16.52 -15.55 -9.39
N ALA A 180 15.70 -15.10 -10.32
CA ALA A 180 14.56 -15.86 -10.85
C ALA A 180 15.00 -17.10 -11.63
N LYS A 181 16.09 -17.02 -12.43
CA LYS A 181 16.63 -18.15 -13.22
C LYS A 181 17.19 -19.27 -12.35
N ASN A 182 17.72 -18.92 -11.18
CA ASN A 182 18.35 -19.88 -10.28
C ASN A 182 17.32 -20.68 -9.45
N GLY A 183 16.03 -20.51 -9.68
CA GLY A 183 14.97 -21.24 -9.00
C GLY A 183 14.82 -20.89 -7.51
N ASN A 184 15.39 -19.76 -7.10
CA ASN A 184 15.28 -19.27 -5.74
C ASN A 184 13.86 -18.79 -5.47
N ASP A 185 13.49 -18.69 -4.20
CA ASP A 185 12.20 -18.33 -3.62
C ASP A 185 11.19 -17.67 -4.61
N SER A 186 10.30 -18.51 -5.17
CA SER A 186 9.29 -18.05 -6.15
C SER A 186 8.37 -16.95 -5.60
N ASP A 187 8.16 -16.93 -4.28
CA ASP A 187 7.32 -15.95 -3.61
C ASP A 187 8.02 -14.59 -3.49
N ALA A 188 9.32 -14.58 -3.18
CA ALA A 188 10.13 -13.37 -3.17
C ALA A 188 10.24 -12.76 -4.58
N VAL A 189 10.51 -13.61 -5.59
CA VAL A 189 10.56 -13.19 -7.00
C VAL A 189 9.22 -12.64 -7.47
N SER A 190 8.12 -13.33 -7.18
CA SER A 190 6.78 -12.84 -7.57
C SER A 190 6.40 -11.55 -6.87
N GLY A 191 6.82 -11.37 -5.62
CA GLY A 191 6.68 -10.12 -4.88
C GLY A 191 7.41 -8.96 -5.55
N LEU A 192 8.66 -9.18 -5.95
CA LEU A 192 9.46 -8.17 -6.65
C LEU A 192 8.93 -7.89 -8.05
N ILE A 193 8.66 -8.91 -8.87
CA ILE A 193 8.11 -8.72 -10.22
C ILE A 193 6.78 -7.98 -10.15
N ALA A 194 5.91 -8.32 -9.21
CA ALA A 194 4.66 -7.62 -9.02
C ALA A 194 4.83 -6.15 -8.61
N TYR A 195 5.93 -5.81 -7.98
CA TYR A 195 6.25 -4.46 -7.51
C TYR A 195 7.10 -3.69 -8.53
N THR A 196 8.06 -4.35 -9.21
CA THR A 196 8.99 -3.73 -10.17
C THR A 196 8.49 -3.77 -11.62
N SER A 197 7.45 -4.54 -11.94
CA SER A 197 6.81 -4.49 -13.25
C SER A 197 6.03 -3.17 -13.46
N HIS A 198 6.68 -2.07 -13.14
CA HIS A 198 6.30 -0.77 -13.67
C HIS A 198 6.65 -0.83 -15.15
N ASN A 199 5.63 -0.93 -16.00
CA ASN A 199 5.83 -0.81 -17.43
C ASN A 199 6.58 0.50 -17.69
N GLU A 200 7.62 0.46 -18.51
CA GLU A 200 8.36 1.63 -18.98
C GLU A 200 7.45 2.72 -19.60
N ASN A 201 6.18 2.42 -19.78
CA ASN A 201 5.12 3.30 -20.28
C ASN A 201 4.26 3.96 -19.18
N GLU A 202 4.48 3.68 -17.89
CA GLU A 202 3.72 4.31 -16.82
C GLU A 202 4.34 5.65 -16.43
N ILE A 203 4.08 6.68 -17.22
CA ILE A 203 4.56 8.05 -17.03
C ILE A 203 3.81 8.78 -15.90
N TYR A 204 2.81 8.16 -15.27
CA TYR A 204 1.87 8.89 -14.41
C TYR A 204 1.65 8.22 -13.07
N THR A 205 2.05 8.91 -12.01
CA THR A 205 1.71 8.54 -10.63
C THR A 205 0.37 9.18 -10.25
N MET A 206 -0.59 8.34 -9.86
CA MET A 206 -1.80 8.84 -9.25
C MET A 206 -1.56 9.05 -7.75
N GLU A 207 -1.64 10.29 -7.30
CA GLU A 207 -1.72 10.59 -5.88
C GLU A 207 -3.14 10.32 -5.37
N TYR A 208 -3.26 9.91 -4.12
CA TYR A 208 -4.55 9.86 -3.44
C TYR A 208 -4.59 10.87 -2.29
N SER A 209 -5.76 11.41 -2.03
CA SER A 209 -5.99 12.34 -0.93
C SER A 209 -6.85 11.69 0.14
N ASN A 210 -6.45 11.82 1.40
CA ASN A 210 -7.26 11.47 2.56
C ASN A 210 -7.66 12.73 3.37
N ARG A 211 -7.63 13.90 2.75
CA ARG A 211 -7.82 15.19 3.45
C ARG A 211 -9.15 15.30 4.16
N PHE A 212 -10.22 14.86 3.52
CA PHE A 212 -11.54 14.87 4.11
C PHE A 212 -11.60 13.92 5.31
N THR A 213 -11.15 12.69 5.14
CA THR A 213 -11.10 11.67 6.20
C THR A 213 -10.24 12.13 7.39
N ALA A 214 -9.08 12.71 7.13
CA ALA A 214 -8.20 13.25 8.17
C ALA A 214 -8.89 14.36 8.99
N GLN A 215 -9.66 15.27 8.33
CA GLN A 215 -10.43 16.30 9.02
C GLN A 215 -11.56 15.72 9.87
N VAL A 216 -12.26 14.69 9.36
CA VAL A 216 -13.32 13.99 10.12
C VAL A 216 -12.73 13.30 11.34
N LEU A 217 -11.64 12.55 11.17
CA LEU A 217 -10.95 11.87 12.26
C LEU A 217 -10.43 12.85 13.32
N TYR A 218 -9.86 13.99 12.90
CA TYR A 218 -9.43 15.04 13.81
C TYR A 218 -10.59 15.56 14.70
N ARG A 219 -11.78 15.76 14.09
CA ARG A 219 -12.99 16.17 14.84
C ARG A 219 -13.55 15.11 15.78
N LEU A 220 -13.20 13.84 15.50
CA LEU A 220 -13.52 12.69 16.35
C LEU A 220 -12.41 12.39 17.39
N ASP A 221 -11.52 13.36 17.61
CA ASP A 221 -10.38 13.23 18.52
C ASP A 221 -9.52 12.00 18.20
N TYR A 222 -9.15 11.88 16.91
CA TYR A 222 -8.25 10.84 16.45
C TYR A 222 -7.12 11.45 15.62
N LYS A 223 -5.91 10.99 15.92
CA LYS A 223 -4.70 11.31 15.13
C LYS A 223 -3.96 10.05 14.78
N TRP A 224 -3.49 9.98 13.54
CA TRP A 224 -2.62 8.92 13.12
C TRP A 224 -1.29 8.94 13.88
N PRO A 225 -0.73 7.77 14.26
CA PRO A 225 0.61 7.70 14.82
C PRO A 225 1.65 8.05 13.76
N VAL A 226 2.77 8.58 14.21
CA VAL A 226 3.93 8.79 13.35
C VAL A 226 4.62 7.44 13.12
N THR A 227 4.86 7.11 11.86
CA THR A 227 5.65 5.94 11.46
C THR A 227 7.11 6.34 11.33
N ASP A 228 7.76 6.58 12.46
CA ASP A 228 9.17 6.98 12.59
C ASP A 228 10.13 5.77 12.55
N ASP A 229 11.43 6.06 12.67
CA ASP A 229 12.48 5.03 12.66
C ASP A 229 12.24 3.95 13.71
N ARG A 230 11.77 4.33 14.89
CA ARG A 230 11.47 3.38 15.98
C ARG A 230 10.35 2.42 15.59
N TYR A 231 9.31 2.93 14.92
CA TYR A 231 8.24 2.09 14.41
C TYR A 231 8.75 1.12 13.33
N LEU A 232 9.61 1.61 12.41
CA LEU A 232 10.19 0.79 11.36
C LEU A 232 11.09 -0.31 11.92
N GLU A 233 11.94 0.02 12.88
CA GLU A 233 12.80 -0.94 13.57
C GLU A 233 11.97 -2.04 14.26
N SER A 234 10.92 -1.65 15.00
CA SER A 234 10.02 -2.61 15.65
C SER A 234 9.30 -3.53 14.67
N ALA A 235 8.88 -3.00 13.51
CA ALA A 235 8.24 -3.79 12.46
C ALA A 235 9.19 -4.79 11.82
N ILE A 236 10.44 -4.40 11.56
CA ILE A 236 11.48 -5.26 10.99
C ILE A 236 11.86 -6.37 11.99
N GLU A 237 12.07 -6.01 13.26
CA GLU A 237 12.36 -6.97 14.32
C GLU A 237 11.23 -8.01 14.46
N ALA A 238 9.98 -7.58 14.41
CA ALA A 238 8.83 -8.49 14.48
C ALA A 238 8.78 -9.45 13.28
N LEU A 239 9.06 -8.97 12.06
CA LEU A 239 9.12 -9.83 10.87
C LEU A 239 10.27 -10.85 10.95
N ASP A 240 11.43 -10.44 11.45
CA ASP A 240 12.58 -11.34 11.61
C ASP A 240 12.30 -12.41 12.67
N ARG A 241 11.74 -12.02 13.83
CA ARG A 241 11.30 -12.95 14.87
C ARG A 241 10.27 -13.98 14.36
N LEU A 242 9.46 -13.61 13.39
CA LEU A 242 8.48 -14.49 12.73
C LEU A 242 9.09 -15.32 11.61
N ALA A 243 10.42 -15.29 11.43
CA ALA A 243 11.15 -15.96 10.37
C ALA A 243 10.62 -15.62 8.95
N PHE A 244 10.14 -14.39 8.79
CA PHE A 244 9.57 -13.94 7.50
C PHE A 244 10.64 -13.77 6.43
N PHE A 245 11.85 -13.44 6.84
CA PHE A 245 12.97 -13.18 5.96
C PHE A 245 13.83 -14.42 5.65
N ASP A 246 13.51 -15.56 6.25
CA ASP A 246 14.22 -16.85 6.05
C ASP A 246 13.84 -17.58 4.77
#